data_66b5526500a10b997fe86376f7680654
#
_entry.id   66b5526500a10b997fe86376f7680654
#
_cell.length_a   1.000
_cell.length_b   1.000
_cell.length_c   1.000
_cell.angle_alpha   90.00
_cell.angle_beta   90.00
_cell.angle_gamma   90.00
#
_symmetry.space_group_name_H-M   'P 1'
#
loop_
_entity.id
_entity.type
_entity.pdbx_description
1 polymer ?
#
loop_
_entity_poly.entity_id
_entity_poly.type
_entity_poly.pdbx_seq_one_letter_code
_entity_poly.pdbx_strand_id
1 'polypeptide(L)'
;QEAESIIALTPRGAGLKATDFSASRDLAMSGQLSQYRVLHFATHGLLNSERPELSGLVFSLIDQEGKPQDGFLRLHEIYNLQLNADLVVLSACETGLGKEIKGEGLIGLVRGFMYAGAPRVVASLWSVDDLATAELMKLFYQRMLKDGLPAGAALRAAQLEMSGQKRWASPYFWAGFVLHGEWARSVTPK
;
A
#
# COMPACT_ATOMS: atom_id res chain seq x y z
N GLN A 1 -11.79 -7.61 -2.74
CA GLN A 1 -12.73 -6.79 -1.96
C GLN A 1 -12.16 -5.39 -1.67
N GLU A 2 -10.92 -5.26 -1.13
CA GLU A 2 -10.27 -3.96 -0.86
C GLU A 2 -10.10 -3.15 -2.16
N ALA A 3 -9.46 -3.72 -3.18
CA ALA A 3 -9.24 -3.07 -4.47
C ALA A 3 -10.53 -2.63 -5.17
N GLU A 4 -11.60 -3.44 -5.10
CA GLU A 4 -12.92 -3.05 -5.63
C GLU A 4 -13.50 -1.83 -4.91
N SER A 5 -13.39 -1.80 -3.59
CA SER A 5 -13.91 -0.68 -2.78
C SER A 5 -13.18 0.62 -3.09
N ILE A 6 -11.88 0.55 -3.32
CA ILE A 6 -11.04 1.72 -3.63
C ILE A 6 -11.31 2.21 -5.05
N ILE A 7 -11.29 1.31 -6.06
CA ILE A 7 -11.49 1.72 -7.46
C ILE A 7 -12.88 2.31 -7.71
N ALA A 8 -13.90 1.85 -6.98
CA ALA A 8 -15.25 2.41 -7.05
C ALA A 8 -15.36 3.87 -6.57
N LEU A 9 -14.36 4.37 -5.83
CA LEU A 9 -14.29 5.76 -5.36
C LEU A 9 -13.60 6.69 -6.36
N THR A 10 -12.89 6.13 -7.36
CA THR A 10 -12.19 6.91 -8.39
C THR A 10 -13.12 7.30 -9.53
N PRO A 11 -12.89 8.43 -10.20
CA PRO A 11 -13.62 8.75 -11.43
C PRO A 11 -13.45 7.65 -12.49
N ARG A 12 -14.49 7.44 -13.32
CA ARG A 12 -14.42 6.42 -14.37
C ARG A 12 -13.23 6.67 -15.31
N GLY A 13 -12.43 5.65 -15.52
CA GLY A 13 -11.24 5.70 -16.40
C GLY A 13 -10.01 6.34 -15.77
N ALA A 14 -10.08 6.88 -14.54
CA ALA A 14 -8.94 7.50 -13.87
C ALA A 14 -8.10 6.50 -13.04
N GLY A 15 -8.51 5.25 -12.93
CA GLY A 15 -7.82 4.23 -12.14
C GLY A 15 -7.53 2.96 -12.92
N LEU A 16 -6.41 2.33 -12.60
CA LEU A 16 -6.04 0.98 -13.02
C LEU A 16 -6.21 0.03 -11.84
N LYS A 17 -6.96 -1.05 -12.04
CA LYS A 17 -7.01 -2.18 -11.11
C LYS A 17 -6.31 -3.37 -11.73
N ALA A 18 -5.22 -3.81 -11.12
CA ALA A 18 -4.52 -5.03 -11.46
C ALA A 18 -4.73 -6.06 -10.34
N THR A 19 -5.29 -7.21 -10.66
CA THR A 19 -5.56 -8.32 -9.74
C THR A 19 -5.14 -9.63 -10.38
N ASP A 20 -5.01 -10.67 -9.58
CA ASP A 20 -4.65 -12.01 -10.03
C ASP A 20 -3.37 -11.98 -10.90
N PHE A 21 -3.40 -12.56 -12.09
CA PHE A 21 -2.25 -12.62 -12.99
C PHE A 21 -1.82 -11.24 -13.53
N SER A 22 -2.73 -10.26 -13.60
CA SER A 22 -2.39 -8.90 -14.03
C SER A 22 -1.63 -8.10 -12.96
N ALA A 23 -1.71 -8.50 -11.69
CA ALA A 23 -0.89 -7.96 -10.62
C ALA A 23 0.52 -8.58 -10.70
N SER A 24 1.31 -8.12 -11.65
CA SER A 24 2.63 -8.66 -11.96
C SER A 24 3.76 -7.70 -11.61
N ARG A 25 4.94 -8.27 -11.34
CA ARG A 25 6.17 -7.48 -11.20
C ARG A 25 6.48 -6.68 -12.47
N ASP A 26 6.23 -7.25 -13.65
CA ASP A 26 6.47 -6.59 -14.94
C ASP A 26 5.61 -5.33 -15.09
N LEU A 27 4.35 -5.36 -14.66
CA LEU A 27 3.51 -4.16 -14.60
C LEU A 27 4.12 -3.10 -13.67
N ALA A 28 4.60 -3.50 -12.49
CA ALA A 28 5.22 -2.58 -11.55
C ALA A 28 6.49 -1.93 -12.13
N MET A 29 7.27 -2.67 -12.90
CA MET A 29 8.53 -2.24 -13.52
C MET A 29 8.35 -1.52 -14.89
N SER A 30 7.17 -1.59 -15.49
CA SER A 30 6.91 -1.10 -16.86
C SER A 30 6.99 0.43 -17.02
N GLY A 31 7.13 1.19 -15.94
CA GLY A 31 7.02 2.65 -15.94
C GLY A 31 5.57 3.18 -15.97
N GLN A 32 4.57 2.31 -16.16
CA GLN A 32 3.16 2.72 -16.19
C GLN A 32 2.69 3.33 -14.88
N LEU A 33 3.28 2.93 -13.75
CA LEU A 33 2.92 3.46 -12.42
C LEU A 33 3.18 4.97 -12.30
N SER A 34 4.09 5.54 -13.09
CA SER A 34 4.38 6.98 -13.11
C SER A 34 3.21 7.85 -13.57
N GLN A 35 2.18 7.24 -14.19
CA GLN A 35 0.97 7.94 -14.65
C GLN A 35 -0.04 8.18 -13.51
N TYR A 36 0.11 7.51 -12.38
CA TYR A 36 -0.84 7.55 -11.27
C TYR A 36 -0.32 8.36 -10.09
N ARG A 37 -1.21 9.18 -9.51
CA ARG A 37 -0.91 10.02 -8.34
C ARG A 37 -1.01 9.24 -7.02
N VAL A 38 -1.77 8.16 -7.01
CA VAL A 38 -1.93 7.27 -5.85
C VAL A 38 -1.67 5.84 -6.29
N LEU A 39 -0.77 5.17 -5.60
CA LEU A 39 -0.49 3.76 -5.80
C LEU A 39 -0.89 3.00 -4.54
N HIS A 40 -1.63 1.91 -4.72
CA HIS A 40 -2.08 1.06 -3.63
C HIS A 40 -1.67 -0.39 -3.88
N PHE A 41 -0.82 -0.91 -3.02
CA PHE A 41 -0.33 -2.28 -3.07
C PHE A 41 -0.98 -3.11 -1.96
N ALA A 42 -2.06 -3.83 -2.33
CA ALA A 42 -2.75 -4.81 -1.48
C ALA A 42 -2.19 -6.20 -1.82
N THR A 43 -0.96 -6.46 -1.42
CA THR A 43 -0.25 -7.70 -1.71
C THR A 43 0.55 -8.17 -0.50
N HIS A 44 1.37 -9.20 -0.62
CA HIS A 44 2.23 -9.66 0.45
C HIS A 44 3.57 -8.91 0.44
N GLY A 45 3.99 -8.43 1.61
CA GLY A 45 5.35 -7.93 1.82
C GLY A 45 6.21 -9.01 2.46
N LEU A 46 7.34 -9.34 1.87
CA LEU A 46 8.38 -10.14 2.52
C LEU A 46 9.39 -9.18 3.13
N LEU A 47 9.49 -9.20 4.45
CA LEU A 47 10.43 -8.36 5.18
C LEU A 47 11.51 -9.23 5.82
N ASN A 48 12.76 -8.91 5.54
CA ASN A 48 13.92 -9.57 6.13
C ASN A 48 14.68 -8.56 6.98
N SER A 49 14.66 -8.74 8.31
CA SER A 49 15.30 -7.81 9.26
C SER A 49 16.82 -8.02 9.36
N GLU A 50 17.32 -9.24 9.02
CA GLU A 50 18.76 -9.53 9.04
C GLU A 50 19.43 -9.04 7.74
N ARG A 51 18.71 -9.14 6.63
CA ARG A 51 19.16 -8.70 5.31
C ARG A 51 18.06 -7.90 4.61
N PRO A 52 17.92 -6.61 4.93
CA PRO A 52 16.84 -5.75 4.40
C PRO A 52 16.78 -5.68 2.87
N GLU A 53 17.91 -5.89 2.20
CA GLU A 53 18.00 -5.96 0.73
C GLU A 53 17.21 -7.14 0.13
N LEU A 54 16.89 -8.15 0.93
CA LEU A 54 16.03 -9.27 0.54
C LEU A 54 14.53 -8.99 0.77
N SER A 55 14.19 -7.82 1.29
CA SER A 55 12.80 -7.39 1.43
C SER A 55 12.21 -6.98 0.07
N GLY A 56 10.89 -7.06 -0.05
CA GLY A 56 10.20 -6.68 -1.28
C GLY A 56 8.70 -6.97 -1.23
N LEU A 57 8.03 -6.75 -2.35
CA LEU A 57 6.61 -7.06 -2.54
C LEU A 57 6.46 -8.29 -3.42
N VAL A 58 5.49 -9.14 -3.10
CA VAL A 58 5.18 -10.36 -3.87
C VAL A 58 3.95 -10.12 -4.72
N PHE A 59 4.11 -10.23 -6.02
CA PHE A 59 3.05 -10.23 -7.02
C PHE A 59 2.75 -11.66 -7.48
N SER A 60 1.97 -11.81 -8.57
CA SER A 60 1.69 -13.12 -9.12
C SER A 60 2.98 -13.88 -9.49
N LEU A 61 3.10 -15.10 -9.00
CA LEU A 61 4.23 -16.00 -9.30
C LEU A 61 3.99 -16.87 -10.53
N ILE A 62 2.81 -16.76 -11.14
CA ILE A 62 2.44 -17.47 -12.36
C ILE A 62 1.75 -16.51 -13.33
N ASP A 63 1.88 -16.78 -14.63
CA ASP A 63 1.16 -16.06 -15.68
C ASP A 63 -0.26 -16.64 -15.91
N GLN A 64 -0.98 -16.11 -16.91
CA GLN A 64 -2.33 -16.56 -17.27
C GLN A 64 -2.36 -18.00 -17.78
N GLU A 65 -1.25 -18.50 -18.32
CA GLU A 65 -1.08 -19.87 -18.80
C GLU A 65 -0.63 -20.83 -17.69
N GLY A 66 -0.46 -20.32 -16.45
CA GLY A 66 0.00 -21.10 -15.28
C GLY A 66 1.49 -21.37 -15.27
N LYS A 67 2.30 -20.67 -16.10
CA LYS A 67 3.76 -20.80 -16.09
C LYS A 67 4.37 -19.97 -14.98
N PRO A 68 5.43 -20.47 -14.31
CA PRO A 68 6.16 -19.72 -13.30
C PRO A 68 6.74 -18.42 -13.87
N GLN A 69 6.63 -17.32 -13.10
CA GLN A 69 7.28 -16.05 -13.39
C GLN A 69 7.91 -15.45 -12.12
N ASP A 70 8.88 -14.53 -12.29
CA ASP A 70 9.44 -13.78 -11.16
C ASP A 70 8.44 -12.71 -10.72
N GLY A 71 7.69 -12.99 -9.66
CA GLY A 71 6.73 -12.06 -9.08
C GLY A 71 7.28 -11.27 -7.90
N PHE A 72 8.57 -11.36 -7.59
CA PHE A 72 9.15 -10.69 -6.43
C PHE A 72 9.80 -9.35 -6.81
N LEU A 73 9.15 -8.25 -6.45
CA LEU A 73 9.70 -6.90 -6.62
C LEU A 73 10.60 -6.58 -5.42
N ARG A 74 11.90 -6.63 -5.64
CA ARG A 74 12.93 -6.50 -4.62
C ARG A 74 13.15 -5.05 -4.22
N LEU A 75 13.64 -4.84 -3.01
CA LEU A 75 13.88 -3.50 -2.46
C LEU A 75 14.74 -2.62 -3.40
N HIS A 76 15.83 -3.17 -3.96
CA HIS A 76 16.69 -2.40 -4.87
C HIS A 76 15.98 -2.02 -6.18
N GLU A 77 14.99 -2.80 -6.64
CA GLU A 77 14.18 -2.48 -7.81
C GLU A 77 13.18 -1.36 -7.48
N ILE A 78 12.61 -1.38 -6.26
CA ILE A 78 11.74 -0.30 -5.77
C ILE A 78 12.49 1.03 -5.76
N TYR A 79 13.76 1.04 -5.32
CA TYR A 79 14.61 2.25 -5.36
C TYR A 79 14.83 2.80 -6.78
N ASN A 80 14.77 1.94 -7.79
CA ASN A 80 14.97 2.32 -9.20
C ASN A 80 13.65 2.68 -9.93
N LEU A 81 12.50 2.58 -9.26
CA LEU A 81 11.24 3.05 -9.84
C LEU A 81 11.27 4.57 -9.99
N GLN A 82 10.60 5.06 -11.04
CA GLN A 82 10.39 6.49 -11.26
C GLN A 82 8.91 6.79 -11.09
N LEU A 83 8.54 7.26 -9.92
CA LEU A 83 7.15 7.50 -9.54
C LEU A 83 6.85 9.01 -9.54
N ASN A 84 5.68 9.36 -10.06
CA ASN A 84 5.09 10.71 -9.91
C ASN A 84 3.93 10.67 -8.89
N ALA A 85 3.94 9.68 -8.01
CA ALA A 85 2.87 9.46 -7.05
C ALA A 85 2.94 10.48 -5.91
N ASP A 86 1.77 11.01 -5.52
CA ASP A 86 1.65 11.81 -4.29
C ASP A 86 1.59 10.92 -3.05
N LEU A 87 1.14 9.68 -3.23
CA LEU A 87 0.91 8.74 -2.14
C LEU A 87 1.13 7.31 -2.61
N VAL A 88 1.88 6.56 -1.81
CA VAL A 88 1.92 5.09 -1.89
C VAL A 88 1.27 4.51 -0.64
N VAL A 89 0.39 3.53 -0.79
CA VAL A 89 -0.22 2.78 0.29
C VAL A 89 0.23 1.33 0.20
N LEU A 90 0.84 0.85 1.27
CA LEU A 90 1.27 -0.53 1.44
C LEU A 90 0.32 -1.19 2.45
N SER A 91 -0.77 -1.78 1.96
CA SER A 91 -1.65 -2.59 2.81
C SER A 91 -1.20 -4.06 2.82
N ALA A 92 0.08 -4.27 2.50
CA ALA A 92 0.75 -5.55 2.55
C ALA A 92 0.87 -5.99 4.01
N CYS A 93 0.21 -7.09 4.37
CA CYS A 93 0.45 -7.75 5.64
C CYS A 93 1.87 -8.31 5.65
N GLU A 94 2.60 -8.05 6.74
CA GLU A 94 3.92 -8.62 6.97
C GLU A 94 3.82 -10.14 7.06
N THR A 95 4.29 -10.85 6.05
CA THR A 95 4.55 -12.29 6.15
C THR A 95 6.01 -12.50 6.49
N GLY A 96 6.37 -12.19 7.74
CA GLY A 96 7.67 -12.53 8.29
C GLY A 96 7.80 -14.03 8.49
N LEU A 97 8.66 -14.69 7.76
CA LEU A 97 9.10 -16.05 8.06
C LEU A 97 9.96 -16.03 9.33
N GLY A 98 9.30 -16.14 10.51
CA GLY A 98 9.93 -16.49 11.78
C GLY A 98 10.76 -15.42 12.48
N LYS A 99 10.42 -15.18 13.77
CA LYS A 99 10.99 -14.28 14.78
C LYS A 99 10.76 -12.78 14.57
N GLU A 100 10.45 -12.13 15.70
CA GLU A 100 10.14 -10.70 15.84
C GLU A 100 10.92 -9.81 14.86
N ILE A 101 10.21 -9.21 13.92
CA ILE A 101 10.80 -8.30 12.96
C ILE A 101 10.88 -6.93 13.64
N LYS A 102 12.08 -6.52 13.95
CA LYS A 102 12.39 -5.16 14.39
C LYS A 102 12.32 -4.22 13.18
N GLY A 103 11.13 -3.80 12.78
CA GLY A 103 10.81 -2.65 11.92
C GLY A 103 11.69 -2.23 10.73
N GLU A 104 12.92 -2.71 10.62
CA GLU A 104 13.89 -2.24 9.63
C GLU A 104 13.53 -2.60 8.18
N GLY A 105 12.93 -3.76 7.96
CA GLY A 105 12.48 -4.16 6.62
C GLY A 105 11.37 -3.26 6.08
N LEU A 106 10.39 -2.90 6.93
CA LEU A 106 9.31 -1.97 6.57
C LEU A 106 9.85 -0.56 6.30
N ILE A 107 10.78 -0.09 7.15
CA ILE A 107 11.45 1.19 6.95
C ILE A 107 12.20 1.22 5.63
N GLY A 108 12.84 0.10 5.24
CA GLY A 108 13.49 -0.05 3.94
C GLY A 108 12.52 0.13 2.77
N LEU A 109 11.36 -0.54 2.80
CA LEU A 109 10.33 -0.41 1.78
C LEU A 109 9.78 1.02 1.71
N VAL A 110 9.43 1.61 2.86
CA VAL A 110 8.95 3.00 2.94
C VAL A 110 9.97 3.96 2.31
N ARG A 111 11.24 3.86 2.70
CA ARG A 111 12.32 4.69 2.14
C ARG A 111 12.51 4.44 0.64
N GLY A 112 12.41 3.19 0.19
CA GLY A 112 12.49 2.82 -1.22
C GLY A 112 11.47 3.55 -2.06
N PHE A 113 10.19 3.53 -1.67
CA PHE A 113 9.13 4.25 -2.37
C PHE A 113 9.28 5.77 -2.28
N MET A 114 9.74 6.30 -1.14
CA MET A 114 10.02 7.73 -1.01
C MET A 114 11.17 8.16 -1.93
N TYR A 115 12.23 7.37 -2.02
CA TYR A 115 13.35 7.62 -2.94
C TYR A 115 12.90 7.53 -4.40
N ALA A 116 12.02 6.59 -4.73
CA ALA A 116 11.42 6.44 -6.06
C ALA A 116 10.53 7.61 -6.50
N GLY A 117 10.23 8.57 -5.59
CA GLY A 117 9.51 9.80 -5.93
C GLY A 117 8.17 10.00 -5.19
N ALA A 118 7.77 9.12 -4.28
CA ALA A 118 6.55 9.28 -3.50
C ALA A 118 6.84 10.10 -2.22
N PRO A 119 6.32 11.33 -2.05
CA PRO A 119 6.60 12.17 -0.87
C PRO A 119 5.97 11.63 0.41
N ARG A 120 5.07 10.66 0.30
CA ARG A 120 4.38 10.04 1.44
C ARG A 120 4.04 8.57 1.18
N VAL A 121 4.14 7.79 2.25
CA VAL A 121 3.80 6.37 2.25
C VAL A 121 2.93 6.04 3.46
N VAL A 122 1.80 5.38 3.25
CA VAL A 122 1.02 4.76 4.33
C VAL A 122 1.37 3.28 4.37
N ALA A 123 1.72 2.77 5.53
CA ALA A 123 2.08 1.36 5.70
C ALA A 123 1.60 0.81 7.04
N SER A 124 1.39 -0.49 7.13
CA SER A 124 1.00 -1.16 8.37
C SER A 124 2.23 -1.66 9.14
N LEU A 125 2.25 -1.42 10.44
CA LEU A 125 3.31 -1.85 11.36
C LEU A 125 3.20 -3.33 11.77
N TRP A 126 2.02 -3.94 11.58
CA TRP A 126 1.75 -5.35 11.86
C TRP A 126 0.69 -5.91 10.93
N SER A 127 0.54 -7.23 10.94
CA SER A 127 -0.52 -7.92 10.18
C SER A 127 -1.88 -7.62 10.80
N VAL A 128 -2.76 -6.99 10.03
CA VAL A 128 -4.13 -6.63 10.42
C VAL A 128 -5.10 -7.58 9.69
N ASP A 129 -6.28 -7.78 10.28
CA ASP A 129 -7.38 -8.55 9.67
C ASP A 129 -7.79 -7.95 8.33
N ASP A 130 -7.97 -8.79 7.30
CA ASP A 130 -8.26 -8.35 5.92
C ASP A 130 -9.57 -7.56 5.80
N LEU A 131 -10.61 -7.91 6.59
CA LEU A 131 -11.89 -7.21 6.56
C LEU A 131 -11.77 -5.83 7.24
N ALA A 132 -11.01 -5.76 8.33
CA ALA A 132 -10.73 -4.50 9.02
C ALA A 132 -9.89 -3.57 8.12
N THR A 133 -8.89 -4.12 7.44
CA THR A 133 -8.05 -3.38 6.47
C THR A 133 -8.90 -2.84 5.34
N ALA A 134 -9.76 -3.67 4.73
CA ALA A 134 -10.64 -3.23 3.65
C ALA A 134 -11.59 -2.11 4.08
N GLU A 135 -12.14 -2.16 5.30
CA GLU A 135 -13.01 -1.10 5.82
C GLU A 135 -12.22 0.17 6.13
N LEU A 136 -11.06 0.06 6.77
CA LEU A 136 -10.19 1.21 7.06
C LEU A 136 -9.77 1.92 5.76
N MET A 137 -9.32 1.17 4.75
CA MET A 137 -8.89 1.74 3.48
C MET A 137 -10.05 2.38 2.72
N LYS A 138 -11.23 1.76 2.73
CA LYS A 138 -12.44 2.38 2.16
C LYS A 138 -12.74 3.74 2.82
N LEU A 139 -12.74 3.81 4.15
CA LEU A 139 -12.96 5.06 4.89
C LEU A 139 -11.86 6.07 4.60
N PHE A 140 -10.60 5.66 4.62
CA PHE A 140 -9.45 6.50 4.30
C PHE A 140 -9.58 7.15 2.91
N TYR A 141 -9.85 6.35 1.88
CA TYR A 141 -10.02 6.86 0.51
C TYR A 141 -11.27 7.72 0.36
N GLN A 142 -12.36 7.43 1.05
CA GLN A 142 -13.54 8.30 1.08
C GLN A 142 -13.20 9.68 1.62
N ARG A 143 -12.51 9.75 2.78
CA ARG A 143 -12.09 11.02 3.39
C ARG A 143 -11.11 11.79 2.52
N MET A 144 -10.21 11.09 1.85
CA MET A 144 -9.21 11.73 0.98
C MET A 144 -9.80 12.17 -0.36
N LEU A 145 -10.52 11.30 -1.08
CA LEU A 145 -10.95 11.55 -2.46
C LEU A 145 -12.28 12.30 -2.55
N LYS A 146 -13.22 12.10 -1.60
CA LYS A 146 -14.53 12.76 -1.62
C LYS A 146 -14.56 14.01 -0.75
N ASP A 147 -13.96 13.93 0.47
CA ASP A 147 -13.99 15.05 1.40
C ASP A 147 -12.78 15.98 1.20
N GLY A 148 -11.81 15.61 0.34
CA GLY A 148 -10.64 16.43 0.00
C GLY A 148 -9.63 16.58 1.14
N LEU A 149 -9.67 15.71 2.16
CA LEU A 149 -8.75 15.80 3.28
C LEU A 149 -7.32 15.42 2.86
N PRO A 150 -6.29 16.08 3.43
CA PRO A 150 -4.92 15.61 3.34
C PRO A 150 -4.78 14.17 3.84
N ALA A 151 -3.84 13.40 3.29
CA ALA A 151 -3.70 11.96 3.58
C ALA A 151 -3.58 11.68 5.10
N GLY A 152 -2.82 12.49 5.85
CA GLY A 152 -2.70 12.33 7.30
C GLY A 152 -4.01 12.57 8.05
N ALA A 153 -4.77 13.61 7.67
CA ALA A 153 -6.07 13.90 8.26
C ALA A 153 -7.11 12.83 7.88
N ALA A 154 -7.09 12.35 6.63
CA ALA A 154 -7.96 11.30 6.14
C ALA A 154 -7.72 9.97 6.89
N LEU A 155 -6.45 9.58 7.09
CA LEU A 155 -6.09 8.37 7.84
C LEU A 155 -6.55 8.48 9.29
N ARG A 156 -6.28 9.62 9.96
CA ARG A 156 -6.74 9.85 11.32
C ARG A 156 -8.28 9.79 11.42
N ALA A 157 -9.00 10.42 10.50
CA ALA A 157 -10.47 10.40 10.49
C ALA A 157 -11.00 8.97 10.33
N ALA A 158 -10.45 8.19 9.42
CA ALA A 158 -10.80 6.79 9.22
C ALA A 158 -10.53 5.93 10.48
N GLN A 159 -9.39 6.11 11.12
CA GLN A 159 -9.04 5.41 12.35
C GLN A 159 -10.00 5.75 13.51
N LEU A 160 -10.36 7.02 13.67
CA LEU A 160 -11.34 7.45 14.67
C LEU A 160 -12.73 6.87 14.41
N GLU A 161 -13.17 6.81 13.15
CA GLU A 161 -14.43 6.21 12.77
C GLU A 161 -14.45 4.69 13.03
N MET A 162 -13.35 3.99 12.72
CA MET A 162 -13.19 2.57 13.06
C MET A 162 -13.25 2.33 14.56
N SER A 163 -12.56 3.14 15.36
CA SER A 163 -12.51 2.99 16.82
C SER A 163 -13.88 3.15 17.48
N GLY A 164 -14.79 3.91 16.87
CA GLY A 164 -16.18 4.08 17.33
C GLY A 164 -17.10 2.90 16.98
N GLN A 165 -16.70 2.01 16.11
CA GLN A 165 -17.50 0.85 15.71
C GLN A 165 -17.25 -0.32 16.68
N LYS A 166 -18.30 -0.86 17.29
CA LYS A 166 -18.20 -1.98 18.25
C LYS A 166 -17.38 -3.16 17.73
N ARG A 167 -17.52 -3.49 16.44
CA ARG A 167 -16.78 -4.58 15.77
C ARG A 167 -15.28 -4.32 15.72
N TRP A 168 -14.87 -3.08 15.51
CA TRP A 168 -13.49 -2.67 15.27
C TRP A 168 -12.90 -1.85 16.41
N ALA A 169 -13.50 -1.88 17.62
CA ALA A 169 -13.10 -1.03 18.75
C ALA A 169 -11.64 -1.26 19.21
N SER A 170 -11.11 -2.48 19.04
CA SER A 170 -9.71 -2.75 19.40
C SER A 170 -8.74 -2.01 18.46
N PRO A 171 -7.72 -1.31 19.01
CA PRO A 171 -6.68 -0.65 18.25
C PRO A 171 -5.92 -1.57 17.31
N TYR A 172 -5.90 -2.87 17.56
CA TYR A 172 -5.29 -3.88 16.69
C TYR A 172 -5.78 -3.77 15.25
N PHE A 173 -7.05 -3.44 15.02
CA PHE A 173 -7.68 -3.42 13.71
C PHE A 173 -7.37 -2.16 12.87
N TRP A 174 -6.88 -1.07 13.47
CA TRP A 174 -6.72 0.20 12.76
C TRP A 174 -5.45 0.97 13.12
N ALA A 175 -4.89 0.81 14.33
CA ALA A 175 -3.76 1.62 14.76
C ALA A 175 -2.43 1.20 14.11
N GLY A 176 -2.38 0.06 13.41
CA GLY A 176 -1.19 -0.40 12.70
C GLY A 176 -0.80 0.49 11.52
N PHE A 177 -1.77 1.15 10.90
CA PHE A 177 -1.49 1.99 9.75
C PHE A 177 -0.95 3.35 10.15
N VAL A 178 0.23 3.69 9.63
CA VAL A 178 0.92 4.96 9.86
C VAL A 178 1.30 5.63 8.55
N LEU A 179 1.30 6.95 8.54
CA LEU A 179 1.75 7.75 7.42
C LEU A 179 3.18 8.22 7.68
N HIS A 180 4.04 8.00 6.71
CA HIS A 180 5.42 8.48 6.66
C HIS A 180 5.53 9.59 5.62
N GLY A 181 6.31 10.63 5.94
CA GLY A 181 6.59 11.74 5.03
C GLY A 181 5.65 12.92 5.18
N GLU A 182 5.33 13.58 4.07
CA GLU A 182 4.55 14.81 4.05
C GLU A 182 3.08 14.52 4.38
N TRP A 183 2.50 15.22 5.36
CA TRP A 183 1.18 14.90 5.94
C TRP A 183 0.11 15.94 5.62
N ALA A 184 0.50 17.18 5.30
CA ALA A 184 -0.40 18.34 5.27
C ALA A 184 -0.99 18.65 3.89
N ARG A 185 -0.30 18.29 2.80
CA ARG A 185 -0.81 18.56 1.44
C ARG A 185 -1.91 17.59 1.05
N SER A 186 -2.96 18.14 0.45
CA SER A 186 -3.98 17.30 -0.19
C SER A 186 -3.39 16.55 -1.39
N VAL A 187 -3.88 15.33 -1.62
CA VAL A 187 -3.65 14.61 -2.87
C VAL A 187 -4.57 15.23 -3.90
N THR A 188 -4.00 15.91 -4.89
CA THR A 188 -4.80 16.55 -5.94
C THR A 188 -5.15 15.50 -7.00
N PRO A 189 -6.43 15.13 -7.17
CA PRO A 189 -6.82 14.34 -8.34
C PRO A 189 -6.50 15.15 -9.61
N LYS A 190 -5.94 14.50 -10.60
CA LYS A 190 -5.91 15.05 -11.95
C LYS A 190 -7.22 14.78 -12.65
#